data_766626c07ba803c81da580c1227daaa7
#
_entry.id   766626c07ba803c81da580c1227daaa7
#
_cell.length_a   1.000
_cell.length_b   1.000
_cell.length_c   1.000
_cell.angle_alpha   90.00
_cell.angle_beta   90.00
_cell.angle_gamma   90.00
#
_symmetry.space_group_name_H-M   'P 1'
#
loop_
_entity.id
_entity.type
_entity.pdbx_description
1 polymer ?
#
loop_
_entity_poly.entity_id
_entity_poly.type
_entity_poly.pdbx_seq_one_letter_code
_entity_poly.pdbx_strand_id
1 'polypeptide(L)'
;DGYNPFCYLRDEKDALKLVNTLIQATTPKGSHESDPFWTKSETALLQAIILMLHQEAPAYEQNFSMVMRVLEYAEVREDDDDYISPLDLLFKAMEHEHPESVALRQYKVFKQAAGKTAKSILVSAAVRLATFNIPQYARMTMVDEMDFGSLGEKKKAIFCVIPVDDSSMNYLVGMLYTQCFQALYRRADEKHNGRLPVPVRVIQDEWANVAQPESYPKILATCRSYNIGLNIIVQNIQQIKALYEKEWESIIAVSYTHLRAHETRH
;
A
#
# COMPACT_ATOMS: atom_id res chain seq x y z
N ASP A 1 -14.36 -6.25 10.48
CA ASP A 1 -14.61 -5.73 9.13
C ASP A 1 -13.35 -5.93 8.27
N GLY A 2 -13.54 -6.24 6.99
CA GLY A 2 -12.48 -6.51 6.04
C GLY A 2 -12.04 -5.26 5.27
N TYR A 3 -10.74 -5.23 4.93
CA TYR A 3 -10.17 -4.26 4.00
C TYR A 3 -9.35 -5.02 2.94
N ASN A 4 -9.86 -5.11 1.73
CA ASN A 4 -9.16 -5.72 0.61
C ASN A 4 -8.57 -4.65 -0.32
N PRO A 5 -7.24 -4.47 -0.32
CA PRO A 5 -6.59 -3.47 -1.17
C PRO A 5 -6.84 -3.63 -2.67
N PHE A 6 -7.16 -4.84 -3.15
CA PHE A 6 -7.45 -5.07 -4.56
C PHE A 6 -8.73 -4.37 -5.04
N CYS A 7 -9.71 -4.17 -4.16
CA CYS A 7 -10.96 -3.49 -4.49
C CYS A 7 -10.76 -2.02 -4.90
N TYR A 8 -9.59 -1.44 -4.62
CA TYR A 8 -9.25 -0.05 -4.92
C TYR A 8 -8.27 0.10 -6.09
N LEU A 9 -7.89 -1.00 -6.73
CA LEU A 9 -7.09 -0.99 -7.95
C LEU A 9 -7.99 -0.70 -9.15
N ARG A 10 -7.64 0.27 -9.96
CA ARG A 10 -8.33 0.63 -11.20
C ARG A 10 -7.44 0.50 -12.42
N ASP A 11 -6.17 0.73 -12.23
CA ASP A 11 -5.17 0.74 -13.28
C ASP A 11 -3.80 0.27 -12.77
N GLU A 12 -2.86 0.18 -13.68
CA GLU A 12 -1.49 -0.24 -13.40
C GLU A 12 -0.76 0.72 -12.44
N LYS A 13 -1.13 2.02 -12.45
CA LYS A 13 -0.55 3.02 -11.54
C LYS A 13 -0.96 2.77 -10.10
N ASP A 14 -2.21 2.33 -9.89
CA ASP A 14 -2.69 2.00 -8.56
C ASP A 14 -2.00 0.76 -8.01
N ALA A 15 -1.77 -0.26 -8.85
CA ALA A 15 -1.01 -1.45 -8.48
C ALA A 15 0.44 -1.07 -8.10
N LEU A 16 1.10 -0.20 -8.89
CA LEU A 16 2.45 0.28 -8.58
C LEU A 16 2.49 1.04 -7.26
N LYS A 17 1.52 1.92 -6.99
CA LYS A 17 1.43 2.65 -5.72
C LYS A 17 1.20 1.71 -4.55
N LEU A 18 0.33 0.70 -4.70
CA LEU A 18 0.09 -0.31 -3.69
C LEU A 18 1.38 -1.05 -3.32
N VAL A 19 2.12 -1.53 -4.33
CA VAL A 19 3.40 -2.23 -4.14
C VAL A 19 4.43 -1.31 -3.50
N ASN A 20 4.59 -0.08 -3.98
CA ASN A 20 5.53 0.87 -3.39
C ASN A 20 5.21 1.17 -1.92
N THR A 21 3.92 1.39 -1.60
CA THR A 21 3.48 1.61 -0.21
C THR A 21 3.80 0.40 0.67
N LEU A 22 3.54 -0.81 0.17
CA LEU A 22 3.86 -2.06 0.86
C LEU A 22 5.37 -2.18 1.14
N ILE A 23 6.20 -1.97 0.12
CA ILE A 23 7.67 -2.05 0.24
C ILE A 23 8.19 -1.03 1.23
N GLN A 24 7.79 0.25 1.09
CA GLN A 24 8.24 1.31 1.99
C GLN A 24 7.83 1.05 3.45
N ALA A 25 6.58 0.65 3.66
CA ALA A 25 6.05 0.43 5.00
C ALA A 25 6.59 -0.83 5.69
N THR A 26 7.14 -1.78 4.93
CA THR A 26 7.73 -3.02 5.43
C THR A 26 9.27 -3.01 5.42
N THR A 27 9.89 -1.94 4.93
CA THR A 27 11.35 -1.77 4.96
C THR A 27 11.75 -1.08 6.27
N PRO A 28 12.67 -1.65 7.08
CA PRO A 28 13.09 -1.04 8.33
C PRO A 28 13.68 0.35 8.13
N LYS A 29 13.24 1.32 8.94
CA LYS A 29 13.81 2.67 8.93
C LYS A 29 15.30 2.62 9.30
N GLY A 30 16.16 3.27 8.50
CA GLY A 30 17.60 3.29 8.75
C GLY A 30 18.37 2.07 8.25
N SER A 31 17.73 1.10 7.60
CA SER A 31 18.45 0.16 6.76
C SER A 31 19.13 0.96 5.66
N HIS A 32 20.46 0.88 5.56
CA HIS A 32 21.17 1.38 4.38
C HIS A 32 20.43 0.85 3.16
N GLU A 33 20.13 1.76 2.22
CA GLU A 33 19.49 1.36 0.95
C GLU A 33 20.23 0.13 0.44
N SER A 34 19.58 -1.02 0.54
CA SER A 34 19.99 -2.18 -0.23
C SER A 34 20.03 -1.71 -1.68
N ASP A 35 21.01 -2.18 -2.45
CA ASP A 35 21.15 -1.84 -3.87
C ASP A 35 19.76 -1.66 -4.50
N PRO A 36 19.48 -0.51 -5.13
CA PRO A 36 18.17 -0.22 -5.74
C PRO A 36 17.66 -1.31 -6.69
N PHE A 37 18.57 -2.15 -7.18
CA PHE A 37 18.26 -3.32 -7.98
C PHE A 37 17.30 -4.28 -7.28
N TRP A 38 17.54 -4.61 -6.00
CA TRP A 38 16.72 -5.57 -5.26
C TRP A 38 15.28 -5.05 -5.08
N THR A 39 15.16 -3.81 -4.64
CA THR A 39 13.86 -3.17 -4.45
C THR A 39 13.08 -3.06 -5.76
N LYS A 40 13.73 -2.68 -6.86
CA LYS A 40 13.09 -2.59 -8.18
C LYS A 40 12.67 -3.94 -8.72
N SER A 41 13.47 -4.97 -8.54
CA SER A 41 13.16 -6.33 -9.00
C SER A 41 12.03 -6.96 -8.20
N GLU A 42 11.99 -6.76 -6.88
CA GLU A 42 10.89 -7.18 -6.02
C GLU A 42 9.60 -6.43 -6.37
N THR A 43 9.69 -5.11 -6.61
CA THR A 43 8.56 -4.30 -7.09
C THR A 43 8.00 -4.84 -8.40
N ALA A 44 8.86 -5.17 -9.37
CA ALA A 44 8.43 -5.70 -10.66
C ALA A 44 7.70 -7.05 -10.50
N LEU A 45 8.23 -7.97 -9.70
CA LEU A 45 7.59 -9.25 -9.44
C LEU A 45 6.23 -9.09 -8.77
N LEU A 46 6.14 -8.33 -7.69
CA LEU A 46 4.89 -8.12 -6.96
C LEU A 46 3.85 -7.40 -7.81
N GLN A 47 4.26 -6.39 -8.59
CA GLN A 47 3.38 -5.70 -9.53
C GLN A 47 2.87 -6.64 -10.62
N ALA A 48 3.73 -7.50 -11.17
CA ALA A 48 3.33 -8.48 -12.16
C ALA A 48 2.24 -9.41 -11.63
N ILE A 49 2.44 -9.99 -10.44
CA ILE A 49 1.49 -10.93 -9.84
C ILE A 49 0.18 -10.23 -9.48
N ILE A 50 0.24 -9.05 -8.86
CA ILE A 50 -0.96 -8.29 -8.46
C ILE A 50 -1.78 -7.90 -9.69
N LEU A 51 -1.14 -7.43 -10.76
CA LEU A 51 -1.84 -7.08 -12.01
C LEU A 51 -2.40 -8.31 -12.72
N MET A 52 -1.66 -9.41 -12.76
CA MET A 52 -2.16 -10.67 -13.31
C MET A 52 -3.42 -11.12 -12.58
N LEU A 53 -3.40 -11.17 -11.24
CA LEU A 53 -4.59 -11.52 -10.47
C LEU A 53 -5.73 -10.54 -10.67
N HIS A 54 -5.46 -9.25 -10.77
CA HIS A 54 -6.49 -8.24 -11.01
C HIS A 54 -7.14 -8.35 -12.38
N GLN A 55 -6.38 -8.77 -13.41
CA GLN A 55 -6.85 -8.89 -14.80
C GLN A 55 -7.53 -10.23 -15.07
N GLU A 56 -6.96 -11.34 -14.57
CA GLU A 56 -7.36 -12.69 -14.97
C GLU A 56 -8.15 -13.45 -13.90
N ALA A 57 -7.94 -13.13 -12.62
CA ALA A 57 -8.54 -13.91 -11.54
C ALA A 57 -9.96 -13.42 -11.20
N PRO A 58 -10.86 -14.33 -10.79
CA PRO A 58 -12.16 -13.94 -10.28
C PRO A 58 -12.02 -13.12 -9.01
N ALA A 59 -12.99 -12.25 -8.71
CA ALA A 59 -12.92 -11.27 -7.62
C ALA A 59 -12.58 -11.89 -6.24
N TYR A 60 -13.02 -13.11 -5.96
CA TYR A 60 -12.73 -13.80 -4.68
C TYR A 60 -11.27 -14.26 -4.56
N GLU A 61 -10.51 -14.31 -5.66
CA GLU A 61 -9.07 -14.60 -5.68
C GLU A 61 -8.20 -13.33 -5.73
N GLN A 62 -8.79 -12.16 -5.92
CA GLN A 62 -8.08 -10.90 -5.93
C GLN A 62 -7.79 -10.42 -4.50
N ASN A 63 -6.76 -10.99 -3.86
CA ASN A 63 -6.32 -10.67 -2.50
C ASN A 63 -4.87 -11.10 -2.23
N PHE A 64 -4.29 -10.65 -1.11
CA PHE A 64 -2.89 -10.97 -0.78
C PHE A 64 -2.64 -12.43 -0.45
N SER A 65 -3.62 -13.16 0.05
CA SER A 65 -3.47 -14.63 0.26
C SER A 65 -3.26 -15.36 -1.06
N MET A 66 -3.91 -14.90 -2.13
CA MET A 66 -3.69 -15.44 -3.47
C MET A 66 -2.33 -15.02 -4.03
N VAL A 67 -1.86 -13.78 -3.77
CA VAL A 67 -0.48 -13.38 -4.14
C VAL A 67 0.54 -14.35 -3.53
N MET A 68 0.37 -14.70 -2.23
CA MET A 68 1.24 -15.68 -1.57
C MET A 68 1.20 -17.04 -2.24
N ARG A 69 0.02 -17.56 -2.57
CA ARG A 69 -0.12 -18.84 -3.28
C ARG A 69 0.53 -18.82 -4.65
N VAL A 70 0.40 -17.71 -5.38
CA VAL A 70 1.05 -17.54 -6.70
C VAL A 70 2.56 -17.51 -6.57
N LEU A 71 3.11 -16.87 -5.51
CA LEU A 71 4.55 -16.90 -5.23
C LEU A 71 5.08 -18.31 -4.97
N GLU A 72 4.28 -19.20 -4.39
CA GLU A 72 4.66 -20.62 -4.20
C GLU A 72 4.83 -21.36 -5.55
N TYR A 73 4.16 -20.91 -6.60
CA TYR A 73 4.31 -21.44 -7.96
C TYR A 73 5.53 -20.87 -8.71
N ALA A 74 6.19 -19.87 -8.15
CA ALA A 74 7.39 -19.24 -8.71
C ALA A 74 8.66 -20.02 -8.32
N GLU A 75 8.77 -21.28 -8.76
CA GLU A 75 9.94 -22.11 -8.51
C GLU A 75 11.09 -21.71 -9.44
N VAL A 76 12.29 -21.54 -8.88
CA VAL A 76 13.54 -21.32 -9.64
C VAL A 76 14.53 -22.43 -9.31
N ARG A 77 15.03 -23.11 -10.35
CA ARG A 77 16.10 -24.11 -10.24
C ARG A 77 17.43 -23.47 -10.62
N GLU A 78 18.41 -23.60 -9.73
CA GLU A 78 19.73 -22.98 -9.92
C GLU A 78 20.61 -23.75 -10.91
N ASP A 79 20.28 -25.00 -11.15
CA ASP A 79 20.97 -25.98 -12.00
C ASP A 79 20.31 -26.18 -13.37
N ASP A 80 19.19 -25.52 -13.62
CA ASP A 80 18.42 -25.66 -14.85
C ASP A 80 17.83 -24.29 -15.27
N ASP A 81 18.56 -23.57 -16.09
CA ASP A 81 18.16 -22.24 -16.59
C ASP A 81 16.94 -22.31 -17.55
N ASP A 82 16.66 -23.47 -18.13
CA ASP A 82 15.53 -23.70 -19.04
C ASP A 82 14.27 -24.18 -18.29
N TYR A 83 14.33 -24.32 -16.96
CA TYR A 83 13.19 -24.74 -16.16
C TYR A 83 12.02 -23.76 -16.28
N ILE A 84 10.86 -24.30 -16.64
CA ILE A 84 9.60 -23.55 -16.73
C ILE A 84 8.76 -23.83 -15.48
N SER A 85 8.62 -22.84 -14.63
CA SER A 85 7.79 -22.92 -13.43
C SER A 85 6.29 -22.85 -13.75
N PRO A 86 5.40 -23.32 -12.85
CA PRO A 86 3.96 -23.10 -13.03
C PRO A 86 3.60 -21.62 -13.18
N LEU A 87 4.31 -20.71 -12.53
CA LEU A 87 4.11 -19.27 -12.72
C LEU A 87 4.46 -18.81 -14.15
N ASP A 88 5.54 -19.35 -14.74
CA ASP A 88 5.89 -19.07 -16.14
C ASP A 88 4.76 -19.49 -17.09
N LEU A 89 4.11 -20.61 -16.81
CA LEU A 89 2.97 -21.08 -17.61
C LEU A 89 1.77 -20.16 -17.52
N LEU A 90 1.47 -19.60 -16.33
CA LEU A 90 0.40 -18.62 -16.14
C LEU A 90 0.67 -17.36 -16.98
N PHE A 91 1.89 -16.81 -16.90
CA PHE A 91 2.25 -15.63 -17.69
C PHE A 91 2.32 -15.91 -19.19
N LYS A 92 2.67 -17.12 -19.60
CA LYS A 92 2.65 -17.54 -21.01
C LYS A 92 1.22 -17.65 -21.55
N ALA A 93 0.28 -18.14 -20.75
CA ALA A 93 -1.14 -18.14 -21.09
C ALA A 93 -1.67 -16.70 -21.25
N MET A 94 -1.35 -15.83 -20.30
CA MET A 94 -1.70 -14.42 -20.35
C MET A 94 -1.12 -13.70 -21.57
N GLU A 95 0.10 -14.04 -21.99
CA GLU A 95 0.75 -13.45 -23.18
C GLU A 95 -0.04 -13.72 -24.47
N HIS A 96 -0.73 -14.86 -24.52
CA HIS A 96 -1.55 -15.21 -25.67
C HIS A 96 -2.84 -14.34 -25.74
N GLU A 97 -3.42 -14.03 -24.59
CA GLU A 97 -4.69 -13.28 -24.52
C GLU A 97 -4.47 -11.77 -24.44
N HIS A 98 -3.43 -11.34 -23.70
CA HIS A 98 -3.12 -9.94 -23.40
C HIS A 98 -1.65 -9.61 -23.64
N PRO A 99 -1.13 -9.66 -24.90
CA PRO A 99 0.31 -9.52 -25.22
C PRO A 99 0.91 -8.17 -24.80
N GLU A 100 0.11 -7.12 -24.70
CA GLU A 100 0.52 -5.77 -24.33
C GLU A 100 0.39 -5.48 -22.81
N SER A 101 0.01 -6.47 -22.00
CA SER A 101 -0.21 -6.28 -20.57
C SER A 101 1.05 -5.78 -19.84
N VAL A 102 0.86 -4.81 -18.94
CA VAL A 102 1.92 -4.33 -18.06
C VAL A 102 2.39 -5.44 -17.11
N ALA A 103 1.49 -6.34 -16.69
CA ALA A 103 1.86 -7.49 -15.87
C ALA A 103 2.94 -8.34 -16.53
N LEU A 104 2.77 -8.65 -17.83
CA LEU A 104 3.77 -9.38 -18.62
C LEU A 104 5.11 -8.65 -18.71
N ARG A 105 5.08 -7.34 -18.96
CA ARG A 105 6.30 -6.54 -19.04
C ARG A 105 7.05 -6.56 -17.73
N GLN A 106 6.36 -6.42 -16.60
CA GLN A 106 6.96 -6.49 -15.28
C GLN A 106 7.49 -7.90 -14.96
N TYR A 107 6.78 -8.94 -15.35
CA TYR A 107 7.26 -10.30 -15.19
C TYR A 107 8.54 -10.55 -16.00
N LYS A 108 8.61 -10.08 -17.26
CA LYS A 108 9.82 -10.16 -18.10
C LYS A 108 11.00 -9.42 -17.47
N VAL A 109 10.77 -8.29 -16.77
CA VAL A 109 11.83 -7.59 -16.02
C VAL A 109 12.36 -8.47 -14.88
N PHE A 110 11.49 -9.10 -14.10
CA PHE A 110 11.89 -10.05 -13.06
C PHE A 110 12.69 -11.22 -13.63
N LYS A 111 12.26 -11.80 -14.75
CA LYS A 111 12.94 -12.95 -15.43
C LYS A 111 14.32 -12.62 -16.00
N GLN A 112 14.69 -11.33 -16.09
CA GLN A 112 16.09 -10.97 -16.45
C GLN A 112 17.07 -11.26 -15.32
N ALA A 113 16.60 -11.44 -14.08
CA ALA A 113 17.42 -11.89 -12.98
C ALA A 113 17.72 -13.38 -13.13
N ALA A 114 18.99 -13.76 -13.16
CA ALA A 114 19.41 -15.15 -13.32
C ALA A 114 19.37 -15.94 -12.01
N GLY A 115 19.06 -17.22 -12.08
CA GLY A 115 19.23 -18.27 -11.08
C GLY A 115 19.14 -17.83 -9.60
N LYS A 116 20.28 -17.73 -8.92
CA LYS A 116 20.36 -17.35 -7.50
C LYS A 116 19.76 -15.99 -7.19
N THR A 117 19.88 -15.03 -8.10
CA THR A 117 19.31 -13.68 -7.92
C THR A 117 17.79 -13.73 -7.95
N ALA A 118 17.21 -14.42 -8.91
CA ALA A 118 15.75 -14.60 -9.00
C ALA A 118 15.19 -15.30 -7.75
N LYS A 119 15.86 -16.35 -7.27
CA LYS A 119 15.50 -17.05 -6.03
C LYS A 119 15.55 -16.14 -4.82
N SER A 120 16.55 -15.29 -4.70
CA SER A 120 16.65 -14.32 -3.60
C SER A 120 15.53 -13.28 -3.63
N ILE A 121 15.12 -12.80 -4.82
CA ILE A 121 13.99 -11.89 -4.99
C ILE A 121 12.69 -12.57 -4.55
N LEU A 122 12.46 -13.83 -4.95
CA LEU A 122 11.28 -14.62 -4.54
C LEU A 122 11.22 -14.77 -3.02
N VAL A 123 12.34 -15.12 -2.38
CA VAL A 123 12.41 -15.27 -0.92
C VAL A 123 12.13 -13.93 -0.25
N SER A 124 12.69 -12.82 -0.74
CA SER A 124 12.42 -11.48 -0.21
C SER A 124 10.94 -11.11 -0.27
N ALA A 125 10.30 -11.32 -1.42
CA ALA A 125 8.87 -11.07 -1.60
C ALA A 125 8.01 -11.96 -0.69
N ALA A 126 8.32 -13.24 -0.57
CA ALA A 126 7.61 -14.18 0.31
C ALA A 126 7.74 -13.80 1.79
N VAL A 127 8.93 -13.41 2.25
CA VAL A 127 9.17 -12.96 3.63
C VAL A 127 8.39 -11.68 3.92
N ARG A 128 8.37 -10.73 2.99
CA ARG A 128 7.63 -9.47 3.12
C ARG A 128 6.12 -9.69 3.29
N LEU A 129 5.58 -10.65 2.58
CA LEU A 129 4.15 -10.98 2.61
C LEU A 129 3.79 -12.08 3.61
N ALA A 130 4.75 -12.63 4.37
CA ALA A 130 4.55 -13.77 5.25
C ALA A 130 3.42 -13.57 6.28
N THR A 131 3.16 -12.32 6.68
CA THR A 131 2.07 -11.97 7.59
C THR A 131 0.69 -12.36 7.04
N PHE A 132 0.50 -12.36 5.72
CA PHE A 132 -0.75 -12.79 5.08
C PHE A 132 -0.98 -14.31 5.12
N ASN A 133 0.01 -15.10 5.56
CA ASN A 133 -0.18 -16.52 5.87
C ASN A 133 -0.88 -16.75 7.23
N ILE A 134 -0.93 -15.72 8.08
CA ILE A 134 -1.64 -15.79 9.36
C ILE A 134 -3.15 -15.72 9.07
N PRO A 135 -3.95 -16.74 9.48
CA PRO A 135 -5.35 -16.82 9.08
C PRO A 135 -6.21 -15.62 9.46
N GLN A 136 -5.86 -14.92 10.53
CA GLN A 136 -6.56 -13.71 10.97
C GLN A 136 -6.38 -12.57 9.96
N TYR A 137 -5.15 -12.32 9.51
CA TYR A 137 -4.83 -11.26 8.56
C TYR A 137 -5.27 -11.62 7.13
N ALA A 138 -5.14 -12.90 6.76
CA ALA A 138 -5.69 -13.41 5.51
C ALA A 138 -7.19 -13.08 5.40
N ARG A 139 -7.99 -13.47 6.41
CA ARG A 139 -9.43 -13.18 6.43
C ARG A 139 -9.76 -11.69 6.38
N MET A 140 -8.99 -10.87 7.11
CA MET A 140 -9.21 -9.42 7.15
C MET A 140 -8.99 -8.75 5.79
N THR A 141 -8.14 -9.32 4.92
CA THR A 141 -7.79 -8.75 3.62
C THR A 141 -8.42 -9.47 2.42
N MET A 142 -9.30 -10.47 2.66
CA MET A 142 -9.99 -11.20 1.57
C MET A 142 -11.20 -10.47 1.01
N VAL A 143 -11.91 -9.73 1.86
CA VAL A 143 -13.14 -9.01 1.49
C VAL A 143 -12.99 -7.53 1.83
N ASP A 144 -13.75 -6.68 1.14
CA ASP A 144 -13.80 -5.25 1.43
C ASP A 144 -15.16 -4.84 1.98
N GLU A 145 -15.16 -4.29 3.19
CA GLU A 145 -16.33 -3.71 3.84
C GLU A 145 -16.14 -2.20 4.08
N MET A 146 -14.94 -1.67 3.73
CA MET A 146 -14.63 -0.26 3.94
C MET A 146 -15.39 0.66 2.99
N ASP A 147 -15.57 0.27 1.71
CA ASP A 147 -16.28 1.07 0.71
C ASP A 147 -15.89 2.57 0.77
N PHE A 148 -14.61 2.87 0.55
CA PHE A 148 -14.10 4.24 0.58
C PHE A 148 -14.79 5.14 -0.45
N GLY A 149 -15.34 4.56 -1.52
CA GLY A 149 -16.09 5.30 -2.52
C GLY A 149 -17.35 5.98 -1.99
N SER A 150 -17.91 5.52 -0.88
CA SER A 150 -19.08 6.13 -0.23
C SER A 150 -18.74 7.18 0.82
N LEU A 151 -17.48 7.29 1.24
CA LEU A 151 -17.04 8.36 2.13
C LEU A 151 -17.16 9.71 1.42
N GLY A 152 -17.67 10.70 2.13
CA GLY A 152 -17.91 12.04 1.55
C GLY A 152 -19.17 12.15 0.67
N GLU A 153 -19.92 11.07 0.46
CA GLU A 153 -21.25 11.08 -0.20
C GLU A 153 -22.39 10.87 0.79
N LYS A 154 -22.18 10.06 1.79
CA LYS A 154 -23.16 9.80 2.86
C LYS A 154 -22.48 9.84 4.23
N LYS A 155 -23.28 9.98 5.30
CA LYS A 155 -22.75 9.91 6.67
C LYS A 155 -22.28 8.48 6.97
N LYS A 156 -20.99 8.33 7.18
CA LYS A 156 -20.32 7.06 7.47
C LYS A 156 -19.15 7.31 8.40
N ALA A 157 -18.87 6.39 9.30
CA ALA A 157 -17.69 6.41 10.16
C ALA A 157 -16.93 5.10 10.01
N ILE A 158 -15.62 5.19 9.87
CA ILE A 158 -14.69 4.04 9.85
C ILE A 158 -13.78 4.21 11.08
N PHE A 159 -13.67 3.18 11.89
CA PHE A 159 -12.78 3.13 13.05
C PHE A 159 -11.66 2.12 12.76
N CYS A 160 -10.43 2.62 12.69
CA CYS A 160 -9.24 1.81 12.55
C CYS A 160 -8.59 1.67 13.94
N VAL A 161 -8.76 0.51 14.56
CA VAL A 161 -8.16 0.21 15.87
C VAL A 161 -6.83 -0.48 15.64
N ILE A 162 -5.75 0.15 16.14
CA ILE A 162 -4.38 -0.31 15.97
C ILE A 162 -3.86 -0.75 17.34
N PRO A 163 -3.36 -2.01 17.49
CA PRO A 163 -2.73 -2.44 18.73
C PRO A 163 -1.51 -1.58 19.07
N VAL A 164 -1.37 -1.22 20.34
CA VAL A 164 -0.25 -0.37 20.81
C VAL A 164 1.04 -1.19 20.92
N ASP A 165 0.91 -2.46 21.26
CA ASP A 165 1.97 -3.42 21.52
C ASP A 165 2.43 -4.21 20.29
N ASP A 166 1.71 -4.09 19.15
CA ASP A 166 2.03 -4.82 17.91
C ASP A 166 2.05 -3.86 16.71
N SER A 167 3.24 -3.57 16.22
CA SER A 167 3.46 -2.74 15.03
C SER A 167 3.51 -3.54 13.72
N SER A 168 3.37 -4.87 13.77
CA SER A 168 3.56 -5.76 12.62
C SER A 168 2.61 -5.46 11.46
N MET A 169 1.43 -4.86 11.75
CA MET A 169 0.40 -4.52 10.77
C MET A 169 0.31 -3.03 10.43
N ASN A 170 1.23 -2.19 10.91
CA ASN A 170 1.21 -0.75 10.62
C ASN A 170 1.29 -0.45 9.12
N TYR A 171 1.94 -1.32 8.32
CA TYR A 171 1.99 -1.18 6.87
C TYR A 171 0.60 -1.30 6.23
N LEU A 172 -0.28 -2.16 6.75
CA LEU A 172 -1.65 -2.29 6.25
C LEU A 172 -2.46 -1.01 6.48
N VAL A 173 -2.23 -0.34 7.61
CA VAL A 173 -2.85 0.96 7.90
C VAL A 173 -2.33 2.04 6.95
N GLY A 174 -1.03 2.02 6.62
CA GLY A 174 -0.45 2.92 5.62
C GLY A 174 -1.07 2.73 4.22
N MET A 175 -1.30 1.47 3.83
CA MET A 175 -2.01 1.14 2.58
C MET A 175 -3.46 1.62 2.63
N LEU A 176 -4.17 1.40 3.73
CA LEU A 176 -5.54 1.86 3.96
C LEU A 176 -5.64 3.39 3.81
N TYR A 177 -4.79 4.16 4.48
CA TYR A 177 -4.77 5.62 4.34
C TYR A 177 -4.47 6.05 2.90
N THR A 178 -3.47 5.45 2.27
CA THR A 178 -3.12 5.78 0.88
C THR A 178 -4.31 5.58 -0.05
N GLN A 179 -4.98 4.43 0.01
CA GLN A 179 -6.12 4.12 -0.84
C GLN A 179 -7.38 4.90 -0.47
N CYS A 180 -7.61 5.16 0.82
CA CYS A 180 -8.70 6.00 1.28
C CYS A 180 -8.59 7.42 0.69
N PHE A 181 -7.43 8.08 0.82
CA PHE A 181 -7.23 9.41 0.23
C PHE A 181 -7.36 9.39 -1.29
N GLN A 182 -6.81 8.38 -1.96
CA GLN A 182 -6.96 8.24 -3.42
C GLN A 182 -8.44 8.12 -3.82
N ALA A 183 -9.22 7.30 -3.10
CA ALA A 183 -10.65 7.13 -3.36
C ALA A 183 -11.42 8.44 -3.15
N LEU A 184 -11.13 9.18 -2.07
CA LEU A 184 -11.75 10.47 -1.76
C LEU A 184 -11.45 11.54 -2.82
N TYR A 185 -10.18 11.71 -3.20
CA TYR A 185 -9.79 12.67 -4.22
C TYR A 185 -10.43 12.34 -5.57
N ARG A 186 -10.35 11.08 -6.00
CA ARG A 186 -10.98 10.65 -7.25
C ARG A 186 -12.48 10.89 -7.25
N ARG A 187 -13.14 10.53 -6.14
CA ARG A 187 -14.59 10.72 -6.03
C ARG A 187 -14.99 12.17 -6.15
N ALA A 188 -14.23 13.05 -5.51
CA ALA A 188 -14.44 14.49 -5.62
C ALA A 188 -14.24 14.99 -7.05
N ASP A 189 -13.15 14.61 -7.70
CA ASP A 189 -12.81 15.08 -9.05
C ASP A 189 -13.78 14.51 -10.10
N GLU A 190 -14.07 13.22 -10.06
CA GLU A 190 -14.88 12.57 -11.10
C GLU A 190 -16.38 12.87 -10.99
N LYS A 191 -16.91 13.09 -9.79
CA LYS A 191 -18.37 13.20 -9.58
C LYS A 191 -18.84 14.51 -8.97
N HIS A 192 -17.96 15.29 -8.36
CA HIS A 192 -18.35 16.44 -7.55
C HIS A 192 -17.53 17.70 -7.82
N ASN A 193 -16.98 17.84 -9.02
CA ASN A 193 -16.22 19.03 -9.45
C ASN A 193 -15.11 19.44 -8.46
N GLY A 194 -14.39 18.46 -7.93
CA GLY A 194 -13.26 18.66 -7.03
C GLY A 194 -13.62 18.87 -5.55
N ARG A 195 -14.90 18.68 -5.14
CA ARG A 195 -15.29 18.90 -3.74
C ARG A 195 -16.37 17.94 -3.29
N LEU A 196 -16.08 17.15 -2.27
CA LEU A 196 -17.03 16.18 -1.70
C LEU A 196 -18.26 16.88 -1.11
N PRO A 197 -19.48 16.33 -1.35
CA PRO A 197 -20.73 16.92 -0.83
C PRO A 197 -20.85 16.82 0.69
N VAL A 198 -20.37 15.74 1.29
CA VAL A 198 -20.34 15.55 2.76
C VAL A 198 -18.91 15.77 3.25
N PRO A 199 -18.69 16.65 4.25
CA PRO A 199 -17.36 16.84 4.82
C PRO A 199 -16.80 15.54 5.40
N VAL A 200 -15.58 15.18 5.03
CA VAL A 200 -14.86 14.05 5.60
C VAL A 200 -13.87 14.56 6.64
N ARG A 201 -13.90 13.98 7.83
CA ARG A 201 -12.91 14.28 8.87
C ARG A 201 -12.11 13.04 9.20
N VAL A 202 -10.80 13.13 9.00
CA VAL A 202 -9.84 12.09 9.36
C VAL A 202 -9.17 12.48 10.67
N ILE A 203 -9.33 11.68 11.70
CA ILE A 203 -8.73 11.89 13.02
C ILE A 203 -7.66 10.81 13.19
N GLN A 204 -6.41 11.22 13.32
CA GLN A 204 -5.27 10.33 13.42
C GLN A 204 -4.62 10.52 14.80
N ASP A 205 -5.06 9.69 15.73
CA ASP A 205 -4.43 9.61 17.05
C ASP A 205 -3.12 8.84 16.96
N GLU A 206 -2.14 9.23 17.78
CA GLU A 206 -0.78 8.66 17.72
C GLU A 206 -0.19 8.63 16.30
N TRP A 207 -0.47 9.68 15.53
CA TRP A 207 -0.15 9.80 14.10
C TRP A 207 1.28 9.38 13.73
N ALA A 208 2.24 9.66 14.59
CA ALA A 208 3.65 9.37 14.33
C ALA A 208 3.99 7.87 14.40
N ASN A 209 3.13 7.05 15.02
CA ASN A 209 3.35 5.63 15.22
C ASN A 209 2.83 4.79 14.06
N VAL A 210 2.14 5.41 13.09
CA VAL A 210 1.52 4.74 11.97
C VAL A 210 2.20 5.12 10.66
N ALA A 211 2.30 4.17 9.73
CA ALA A 211 2.79 4.46 8.39
C ALA A 211 1.86 5.46 7.69
N GLN A 212 2.44 6.54 7.17
CA GLN A 212 1.71 7.58 6.46
C GLN A 212 1.92 7.44 4.94
N PRO A 213 0.97 7.91 4.10
CA PRO A 213 1.19 8.01 2.67
C PRO A 213 2.45 8.81 2.34
N GLU A 214 3.22 8.41 1.34
CA GLU A 214 4.41 9.13 0.88
C GLU A 214 4.13 10.59 0.56
N SER A 215 2.97 10.88 -0.02
CA SER A 215 2.54 12.23 -0.40
C SER A 215 1.80 12.99 0.71
N TYR A 216 1.94 12.59 1.98
CA TYR A 216 1.17 13.19 3.10
C TYR A 216 1.27 14.71 3.19
N PRO A 217 2.43 15.37 3.00
CA PRO A 217 2.51 16.83 2.98
C PRO A 217 1.64 17.46 1.88
N LYS A 218 1.54 16.85 0.71
CA LYS A 218 0.65 17.32 -0.37
C LYS A 218 -0.82 17.12 0.00
N ILE A 219 -1.16 15.98 0.59
CA ILE A 219 -2.51 15.70 1.08
C ILE A 219 -2.91 16.79 2.08
N LEU A 220 -2.05 17.10 3.05
CA LEU A 220 -2.30 18.11 4.05
C LEU A 220 -2.53 19.50 3.45
N ALA A 221 -1.75 19.88 2.43
CA ALA A 221 -1.87 21.16 1.75
C ALA A 221 -3.15 21.28 0.90
N THR A 222 -3.69 20.20 0.38
CA THR A 222 -4.79 20.20 -0.61
C THR A 222 -6.13 19.71 -0.06
N CYS A 223 -6.16 18.94 1.00
CA CYS A 223 -7.36 18.24 1.52
C CYS A 223 -8.54 19.20 1.77
N ARG A 224 -8.27 20.43 2.23
CA ARG A 224 -9.30 21.42 2.53
C ARG A 224 -10.16 21.79 1.33
N SER A 225 -9.57 21.94 0.13
CA SER A 225 -10.32 22.26 -1.10
C SER A 225 -11.29 21.13 -1.45
N TYR A 226 -10.94 19.89 -1.15
CA TYR A 226 -11.76 18.70 -1.37
C TYR A 226 -12.83 18.45 -0.29
N ASN A 227 -12.98 19.35 0.67
CA ASN A 227 -13.88 19.19 1.83
C ASN A 227 -13.44 18.08 2.79
N ILE A 228 -12.12 17.86 2.89
CA ILE A 228 -11.49 16.91 3.79
C ILE A 228 -10.74 17.69 4.88
N GLY A 229 -11.02 17.40 6.15
CA GLY A 229 -10.33 17.94 7.31
C GLY A 229 -9.47 16.85 7.96
N LEU A 230 -8.22 17.20 8.26
CA LEU A 230 -7.28 16.32 8.95
C LEU A 230 -7.04 16.81 10.37
N ASN A 231 -7.12 15.91 11.34
CA ASN A 231 -6.74 16.14 12.72
C ASN A 231 -5.58 15.19 13.06
N ILE A 232 -4.39 15.77 13.19
CA ILE A 232 -3.17 15.06 13.56
C ILE A 232 -2.94 15.25 15.05
N ILE A 233 -2.83 14.16 15.80
CA ILE A 233 -2.53 14.18 17.22
C ILE A 233 -1.17 13.53 17.43
N VAL A 234 -0.25 14.30 18.01
CA VAL A 234 1.13 13.88 18.32
C VAL A 234 1.47 14.25 19.76
N GLN A 235 2.33 13.50 20.38
CA GLN A 235 2.77 13.77 21.77
C GLN A 235 3.70 14.97 21.82
N ASN A 236 4.56 15.14 20.81
CA ASN A 236 5.46 16.27 20.71
C ASN A 236 5.88 16.54 19.25
N ILE A 237 6.41 17.73 19.01
CA ILE A 237 6.84 18.21 17.69
C ILE A 237 8.04 17.44 17.13
N GLN A 238 8.85 16.84 18.00
CA GLN A 238 10.04 16.06 17.57
C GLN A 238 9.64 14.82 16.78
N GLN A 239 8.45 14.26 17.03
CA GLN A 239 7.91 13.16 16.25
C GLN A 239 7.68 13.56 14.79
N ILE A 240 7.16 14.77 14.54
CA ILE A 240 6.98 15.30 13.18
C ILE A 240 8.34 15.53 12.51
N LYS A 241 9.28 16.10 13.22
CA LYS A 241 10.65 16.36 12.72
C LYS A 241 11.39 15.06 12.36
N ALA A 242 11.23 14.02 13.15
CA ALA A 242 11.84 12.72 12.89
C ALA A 242 11.27 12.02 11.65
N LEU A 243 9.98 12.24 11.35
CA LEU A 243 9.32 11.65 10.18
C LEU A 243 9.53 12.44 8.90
N TYR A 244 9.60 13.78 9.00
CA TYR A 244 9.65 14.71 7.86
C TYR A 244 10.73 15.76 8.06
N GLU A 245 11.99 15.34 8.06
CA GLU A 245 13.16 16.20 8.35
C GLU A 245 13.18 17.52 7.54
N LYS A 246 12.77 17.46 6.27
CA LYS A 246 12.79 18.61 5.35
C LYS A 246 11.45 19.36 5.26
N GLU A 247 10.36 18.72 5.67
CA GLU A 247 8.99 19.20 5.39
C GLU A 247 8.19 19.51 6.66
N TRP A 248 8.77 19.26 7.84
CA TRP A 248 8.08 19.43 9.12
C TRP A 248 7.56 20.88 9.33
N GLU A 249 8.33 21.89 8.91
CA GLU A 249 7.91 23.30 9.01
C GLU A 249 6.68 23.57 8.14
N SER A 250 6.65 23.02 6.93
CA SER A 250 5.51 23.14 6.04
C SER A 250 4.26 22.44 6.63
N ILE A 251 4.44 21.26 7.26
CA ILE A 251 3.34 20.57 7.91
C ILE A 251 2.75 21.42 9.04
N ILE A 252 3.59 22.07 9.84
CA ILE A 252 3.13 22.96 10.92
C ILE A 252 2.50 24.23 10.36
N ALA A 253 3.10 24.83 9.34
CA ALA A 253 2.61 26.09 8.76
C ALA A 253 1.20 25.98 8.14
N VAL A 254 0.87 24.83 7.52
CA VAL A 254 -0.47 24.59 6.96
C VAL A 254 -1.48 24.10 8.01
N SER A 255 -1.01 23.74 9.20
CA SER A 255 -1.84 23.29 10.31
C SER A 255 -2.28 24.50 11.14
N TYR A 256 -3.58 24.65 11.36
CA TYR A 256 -4.09 25.61 12.36
C TYR A 256 -3.83 24.99 13.74
N THR A 257 -2.67 25.27 14.32
CA THR A 257 -2.23 24.64 15.56
C THR A 257 -2.95 25.20 16.78
N HIS A 258 -3.73 24.38 17.45
CA HIS A 258 -3.91 24.46 18.89
C HIS A 258 -2.77 23.66 19.56
N LEU A 259 -1.61 24.29 19.76
CA LEU A 259 -0.59 23.79 20.66
C LEU A 259 -1.13 23.97 22.11
N ARG A 260 -1.76 22.94 22.66
CA ARG A 260 -1.88 22.82 24.12
C ARG A 260 -0.56 22.24 24.63
N ALA A 261 0.32 23.09 25.11
CA ALA A 261 1.36 22.67 26.01
C ALA A 261 0.69 22.18 27.32
N HIS A 262 0.65 20.88 27.56
CA HIS A 262 0.47 20.38 28.92
C HIS A 262 1.77 20.68 29.68
N GLU A 263 1.83 21.84 30.33
CA GLU A 263 2.75 22.04 31.44
C GLU A 263 2.34 21.06 32.54
N THR A 264 3.08 19.96 32.69
CA THR A 264 3.10 19.21 33.93
C THR A 264 3.79 20.12 34.96
N ARG A 265 3.00 20.81 35.75
CA ARG A 265 3.49 21.38 37.02
C ARG A 265 3.83 20.21 37.92
N HIS A 266 5.11 20.02 38.19
CA HIS A 266 5.63 19.32 39.35
C HIS A 266 5.72 20.28 40.53
#